data_64009e52422c241aa8d1253f5fac7059
#
_entry.id   64009e52422c241aa8d1253f5fac7059
#
_cell.length_a   1.000
_cell.length_b   1.000
_cell.length_c   1.000
_cell.angle_alpha   90.00
_cell.angle_beta   90.00
_cell.angle_gamma   90.00
#
_symmetry.space_group_name_H-M   'P 1'
#
loop_
_entity.id
_entity.type
_entity.pdbx_description
1 polymer ?
#
loop_
_entity_poly.entity_id
_entity_poly.type
_entity_poly.pdbx_seq_one_letter_code
_entity_poly.pdbx_strand_id
1 'polypeptide(L)'
;MLGLPWGVLLGVLLWVACIRVRAIHQRTAMVVVLGDVGRSPRMCYHIASLVRHGWTVYVAGHFDTQLPRYLCTPQVHRVPLWSPPSFFSKLPRAIFVLVAAVKVPMQTLSLWLALVARTPKPAVVLVQTPPAIPTLMVVQCACLLTRSRLFLDWHNLAYTLLALRLGPHSPLVRVSETLERLFGRHADAHLFVTQAMLRHLAKRWHLRGAMAVLHDRPPAHFHRLSEADAKAFFDRVGPMLCAGDRGGAALAVTSTSWTPDENMHLLLEAASMYEERACTMPLRSLVIVITGKGPLREIFERTIRQRTQAWKHVRVSTAWLSADDYPRLLGAADVGISLHSSSSGLDLPMKLSLIHISEPTRPY
;
A
#
# COMPACT_ATOMS: atom_id res chain seq x y z
N MET A 1 19.54 -25.09 24.83
CA MET A 1 20.64 -24.84 23.87
C MET A 1 20.18 -24.07 22.62
N LEU A 2 19.51 -22.92 22.76
CA LEU A 2 19.03 -22.07 21.65
C LEU A 2 19.73 -20.70 21.59
N GLY A 3 20.80 -20.49 22.35
CA GLY A 3 21.48 -19.19 22.44
C GLY A 3 22.62 -18.94 21.44
N LEU A 4 23.16 -19.98 20.79
CA LEU A 4 24.30 -19.84 19.88
C LEU A 4 24.04 -19.08 18.57
N PRO A 5 22.90 -19.28 17.84
CA PRO A 5 22.73 -18.62 16.54
C PRO A 5 22.56 -17.11 16.64
N TRP A 6 21.97 -16.60 17.71
CA TRP A 6 21.76 -15.15 17.89
C TRP A 6 23.04 -14.43 18.31
N GLY A 7 23.87 -15.05 19.16
CA GLY A 7 25.18 -14.49 19.56
C GLY A 7 26.16 -14.40 18.38
N VAL A 8 26.20 -15.45 17.54
CA VAL A 8 27.04 -15.45 16.34
C VAL A 8 26.52 -14.42 15.32
N LEU A 9 25.20 -14.32 15.13
CA LEU A 9 24.60 -13.32 14.25
C LEU A 9 24.93 -11.90 14.72
N LEU A 10 24.78 -11.62 16.02
CA LEU A 10 25.14 -10.33 16.62
C LEU A 10 26.62 -10.03 16.47
N GLY A 11 27.49 -11.01 16.69
CA GLY A 11 28.95 -10.89 16.51
C GLY A 11 29.31 -10.56 15.05
N VAL A 12 28.73 -11.24 14.09
CA VAL A 12 28.92 -10.96 12.66
C VAL A 12 28.39 -9.57 12.29
N LEU A 13 27.23 -9.19 12.80
CA LEU A 13 26.65 -7.86 12.58
C LEU A 13 27.55 -6.75 13.13
N LEU A 14 28.09 -6.92 14.34
CA LEU A 14 29.03 -5.98 14.96
C LEU A 14 30.36 -5.94 14.22
N TRP A 15 30.92 -7.10 13.84
CA TRP A 15 32.16 -7.20 13.08
C TRP A 15 32.11 -6.53 11.73
N VAL A 16 31.03 -6.75 10.95
CA VAL A 16 30.78 -6.07 9.67
C VAL A 16 30.63 -4.55 9.88
N ALA A 17 30.04 -4.14 11.01
CA ALA A 17 29.89 -2.73 11.36
C ALA A 17 31.23 -2.04 11.67
N CYS A 18 32.14 -2.72 12.34
CA CYS A 18 33.46 -2.17 12.68
C CYS A 18 34.39 -1.99 11.48
N ILE A 19 34.22 -2.77 10.40
CA ILE A 19 35.16 -2.79 9.27
C ILE A 19 34.99 -1.59 8.30
N ARG A 20 33.89 -0.83 8.33
CA ARG A 20 33.63 0.20 7.31
C ARG A 20 33.18 1.54 7.89
N VAL A 21 34.09 2.30 8.47
CA VAL A 21 33.87 3.76 8.66
C VAL A 21 33.99 4.45 7.30
N ARG A 22 32.90 4.53 6.56
CA ARG A 22 32.84 5.30 5.30
C ARG A 22 32.35 6.73 5.57
N ALA A 23 32.80 7.69 4.77
CA ALA A 23 32.29 9.05 4.82
C ALA A 23 30.77 9.10 4.51
N ILE A 24 30.03 10.00 5.18
CA ILE A 24 28.63 10.25 4.86
C ILE A 24 28.57 10.99 3.53
N HIS A 25 27.88 10.42 2.53
CA HIS A 25 27.62 11.11 1.28
C HIS A 25 26.44 12.07 1.46
N GLN A 26 26.70 13.35 1.38
CA GLN A 26 25.73 14.43 1.59
C GLN A 26 24.56 14.28 0.63
N ARG A 27 23.92 14.02 -0.01
CA ARG A 27 22.79 13.84 -0.91
C ARG A 27 22.59 12.38 -1.32
N THR A 28 22.83 11.46 -0.39
CA THR A 28 22.50 10.06 -0.61
C THR A 28 21.38 9.64 0.34
N ALA A 29 20.32 9.09 -0.20
CA ALA A 29 19.20 8.55 0.56
C ALA A 29 19.08 7.04 0.35
N MET A 30 18.67 6.33 1.40
CA MET A 30 18.22 4.95 1.33
C MET A 30 16.71 4.89 1.53
N VAL A 31 16.02 4.29 0.61
CA VAL A 31 14.58 4.01 0.72
C VAL A 31 14.37 2.53 0.97
N VAL A 32 13.74 2.18 2.09
CA VAL A 32 13.52 0.80 2.53
C VAL A 32 12.06 0.42 2.40
N VAL A 33 11.82 -0.61 1.62
CA VAL A 33 10.49 -1.23 1.43
C VAL A 33 10.65 -2.73 1.63
N LEU A 34 10.31 -3.27 2.80
CA LEU A 34 10.38 -4.72 3.04
C LEU A 34 9.18 -5.42 2.38
N GLY A 35 9.09 -5.28 1.08
CA GLY A 35 8.07 -5.77 0.16
C GLY A 35 8.42 -5.43 -1.28
N ASP A 36 7.50 -5.68 -2.21
CA ASP A 36 7.67 -5.35 -3.62
C ASP A 36 7.57 -3.83 -3.85
N VAL A 37 8.70 -3.22 -4.22
CA VAL A 37 8.81 -1.76 -4.43
C VAL A 37 7.87 -1.27 -5.53
N GLY A 38 7.74 -2.03 -6.63
CA GLY A 38 6.86 -1.66 -7.74
C GLY A 38 5.37 -1.61 -7.37
N ARG A 39 5.00 -2.28 -6.28
CA ARG A 39 3.64 -2.25 -5.71
C ARG A 39 3.46 -1.23 -4.60
N SER A 40 4.43 -0.35 -4.37
CA SER A 40 4.35 0.74 -3.40
C SER A 40 4.42 2.10 -4.07
N PRO A 41 3.34 2.60 -4.67
CA PRO A 41 3.34 3.87 -5.42
C PRO A 41 3.82 5.05 -4.60
N ARG A 42 3.43 5.14 -3.33
CA ARG A 42 3.85 6.21 -2.42
C ARG A 42 5.37 6.24 -2.25
N MET A 43 6.02 5.07 -2.06
CA MET A 43 7.48 5.01 -1.98
C MET A 43 8.13 5.32 -3.32
N CYS A 44 7.52 4.93 -4.44
CA CYS A 44 7.97 5.34 -5.76
C CYS A 44 7.93 6.86 -5.93
N TYR A 45 6.93 7.55 -5.38
CA TYR A 45 6.88 9.03 -5.40
C TYR A 45 7.95 9.66 -4.52
N HIS A 46 8.23 9.10 -3.34
CA HIS A 46 9.35 9.55 -2.52
C HIS A 46 10.69 9.42 -3.27
N ILE A 47 10.93 8.27 -3.93
CA ILE A 47 12.12 8.05 -4.74
C ILE A 47 12.21 9.10 -5.85
N ALA A 48 11.13 9.29 -6.62
CA ALA A 48 11.09 10.27 -7.70
C ALA A 48 11.30 11.71 -7.21
N SER A 49 10.74 12.05 -6.05
CA SER A 49 10.91 13.36 -5.42
C SER A 49 12.36 13.58 -5.02
N LEU A 50 12.99 12.63 -4.35
CA LEU A 50 14.39 12.71 -3.96
C LEU A 50 15.30 12.89 -5.17
N VAL A 51 15.08 12.10 -6.23
CA VAL A 51 15.86 12.22 -7.49
C VAL A 51 15.70 13.61 -8.11
N ARG A 52 14.47 14.15 -8.20
CA ARG A 52 14.23 15.52 -8.71
C ARG A 52 14.95 16.60 -7.91
N HIS A 53 15.20 16.37 -6.63
CA HIS A 53 15.95 17.27 -5.76
C HIS A 53 17.46 16.96 -5.74
N GLY A 54 17.96 16.20 -6.69
CA GLY A 54 19.39 15.92 -6.86
C GLY A 54 19.98 14.90 -5.88
N TRP A 55 19.16 14.02 -5.32
CA TRP A 55 19.63 12.94 -4.45
C TRP A 55 19.96 11.69 -5.26
N THR A 56 20.99 10.99 -4.84
CA THR A 56 21.24 9.60 -5.25
C THR A 56 20.48 8.70 -4.31
N VAL A 57 19.64 7.81 -4.84
CA VAL A 57 18.72 6.99 -4.05
C VAL A 57 19.06 5.52 -4.19
N TYR A 58 19.37 4.87 -3.07
CA TYR A 58 19.48 3.43 -2.96
C TYR A 58 18.14 2.87 -2.49
N VAL A 59 17.58 1.92 -3.23
CA VAL A 59 16.26 1.36 -2.94
C VAL A 59 16.42 -0.09 -2.49
N ALA A 60 16.22 -0.34 -1.20
CA ALA A 60 16.26 -1.67 -0.62
C ALA A 60 14.85 -2.28 -0.56
N GLY A 61 14.64 -3.38 -1.27
CA GLY A 61 13.32 -4.03 -1.34
C GLY A 61 13.30 -5.25 -2.24
N HIS A 62 12.10 -5.77 -2.48
CA HIS A 62 11.86 -6.80 -3.50
C HIS A 62 11.50 -6.12 -4.82
N PHE A 63 11.87 -6.73 -5.94
CA PHE A 63 11.65 -6.21 -7.29
C PHE A 63 10.94 -7.25 -8.16
N ASP A 64 9.89 -7.86 -7.62
CA ASP A 64 9.07 -8.85 -8.32
C ASP A 64 8.25 -8.17 -9.44
N THR A 65 7.83 -6.94 -9.22
CA THR A 65 7.18 -6.07 -10.22
C THR A 65 8.19 -5.07 -10.78
N GLN A 66 8.11 -4.79 -12.07
CA GLN A 66 8.95 -3.77 -12.70
C GLN A 66 8.71 -2.39 -12.08
N LEU A 67 9.80 -1.67 -11.83
CA LEU A 67 9.69 -0.28 -11.41
C LEU A 67 9.09 0.59 -12.53
N PRO A 68 8.31 1.61 -12.16
CA PRO A 68 7.83 2.60 -13.12
C PRO A 68 8.98 3.20 -13.93
N ARG A 69 8.76 3.45 -15.23
CA ARG A 69 9.78 3.95 -16.14
C ARG A 69 10.48 5.23 -15.67
N TYR A 70 9.74 6.11 -14.97
CA TYR A 70 10.28 7.37 -14.45
C TYR A 70 11.30 7.19 -13.30
N LEU A 71 11.42 5.97 -12.74
CA LEU A 71 12.45 5.62 -11.75
C LEU A 71 13.66 4.91 -12.35
N CYS A 72 13.65 4.62 -13.66
CA CYS A 72 14.77 4.00 -14.33
C CYS A 72 15.81 5.07 -14.73
N THR A 73 16.42 5.70 -13.73
CA THR A 73 17.42 6.76 -13.90
C THR A 73 18.75 6.36 -13.28
N PRO A 74 19.88 6.93 -13.70
CA PRO A 74 21.21 6.61 -13.14
C PRO A 74 21.33 6.88 -11.63
N GLN A 75 20.51 7.78 -11.07
CA GLN A 75 20.52 8.11 -9.65
C GLN A 75 19.81 7.07 -8.79
N VAL A 76 19.04 6.13 -9.36
CA VAL A 76 18.30 5.10 -8.62
C VAL A 76 19.03 3.77 -8.67
N HIS A 77 19.57 3.34 -7.53
CA HIS A 77 20.30 2.08 -7.38
C HIS A 77 19.44 1.04 -6.66
N ARG A 78 19.20 -0.10 -7.30
CA ARG A 78 18.45 -1.21 -6.71
C ARG A 78 19.34 -2.01 -5.76
N VAL A 79 18.83 -2.27 -4.56
CA VAL A 79 19.48 -3.11 -3.54
C VAL A 79 18.53 -4.26 -3.19
N PRO A 80 18.60 -5.38 -3.90
CA PRO A 80 17.68 -6.49 -3.67
C PRO A 80 17.84 -7.05 -2.26
N LEU A 81 16.72 -7.18 -1.55
CA LEU A 81 16.63 -7.88 -0.28
C LEU A 81 16.27 -9.35 -0.50
N TRP A 82 16.63 -10.19 0.48
CA TRP A 82 16.23 -11.58 0.47
C TRP A 82 14.69 -11.70 0.49
N SER A 83 14.13 -12.39 -0.50
CA SER A 83 12.72 -12.67 -0.61
C SER A 83 12.44 -14.10 -0.15
N PRO A 84 11.46 -14.32 0.75
CA PRO A 84 11.11 -15.67 1.15
C PRO A 84 10.57 -16.46 -0.05
N PRO A 85 11.00 -17.73 -0.23
CA PRO A 85 10.49 -18.58 -1.28
C PRO A 85 8.96 -18.67 -1.27
N SER A 86 8.34 -18.73 -2.43
CA SER A 86 6.88 -18.69 -2.59
C SER A 86 6.13 -19.81 -1.84
N PHE A 87 6.76 -20.95 -1.58
CA PHE A 87 6.16 -22.03 -0.83
C PHE A 87 5.83 -21.65 0.63
N PHE A 88 6.56 -20.68 1.25
CA PHE A 88 6.25 -20.22 2.60
C PHE A 88 4.84 -19.61 2.72
N SER A 89 4.34 -19.00 1.64
CA SER A 89 2.99 -18.42 1.64
C SER A 89 1.87 -19.47 1.56
N LYS A 90 2.20 -20.71 1.13
CA LYS A 90 1.26 -21.81 0.98
C LYS A 90 1.17 -22.70 2.23
N LEU A 91 2.04 -22.48 3.21
CA LEU A 91 2.10 -23.29 4.42
C LEU A 91 0.90 -23.03 5.36
N PRO A 92 0.43 -24.06 6.07
CA PRO A 92 -0.66 -23.93 7.02
C PRO A 92 -0.38 -22.87 8.10
N ARG A 93 -1.43 -22.18 8.55
CA ARG A 93 -1.32 -21.16 9.62
C ARG A 93 -0.74 -21.69 10.92
N ALA A 94 -0.94 -22.99 11.21
CA ALA A 94 -0.42 -23.63 12.42
C ALA A 94 1.11 -23.55 12.55
N ILE A 95 1.86 -23.49 11.45
CA ILE A 95 3.32 -23.40 11.46
C ILE A 95 3.84 -21.98 11.23
N PHE A 96 2.95 -20.99 11.31
CA PHE A 96 3.32 -19.57 11.13
C PHE A 96 4.52 -19.12 11.99
N VAL A 97 4.56 -19.57 13.25
CA VAL A 97 5.65 -19.23 14.19
C VAL A 97 6.99 -19.82 13.73
N LEU A 98 6.97 -21.07 13.25
CA LEU A 98 8.18 -21.73 12.73
C LEU A 98 8.70 -21.03 11.45
N VAL A 99 7.78 -20.69 10.56
CA VAL A 99 8.10 -19.93 9.35
C VAL A 99 8.67 -18.56 9.71
N ALA A 100 8.08 -17.86 10.69
CA ALA A 100 8.57 -16.58 11.16
C ALA A 100 9.97 -16.70 11.79
N ALA A 101 10.25 -17.78 12.52
CA ALA A 101 11.54 -18.04 13.14
C ALA A 101 12.71 -18.19 12.13
N VAL A 102 12.40 -18.59 10.89
CA VAL A 102 13.39 -18.64 9.78
C VAL A 102 13.39 -17.34 9.00
N LYS A 103 12.21 -16.83 8.66
CA LYS A 103 12.05 -15.65 7.81
C LYS A 103 12.62 -14.39 8.45
N VAL A 104 12.32 -14.14 9.73
CA VAL A 104 12.74 -12.92 10.42
C VAL A 104 14.25 -12.77 10.49
N PRO A 105 15.06 -13.78 10.91
CA PRO A 105 16.51 -13.68 10.88
C PRO A 105 17.09 -13.44 9.49
N MET A 106 16.58 -14.12 8.47
CA MET A 106 17.06 -13.96 7.09
C MET A 106 16.78 -12.55 6.56
N GLN A 107 15.60 -12.01 6.84
CA GLN A 107 15.25 -10.63 6.49
C GLN A 107 16.10 -9.62 7.30
N THR A 108 16.32 -9.88 8.58
CA THR A 108 17.20 -9.07 9.44
C THR A 108 18.60 -8.98 8.85
N LEU A 109 19.21 -10.12 8.53
CA LEU A 109 20.56 -10.16 7.96
C LEU A 109 20.63 -9.45 6.61
N SER A 110 19.67 -9.74 5.73
CA SER A 110 19.62 -9.13 4.39
C SER A 110 19.49 -7.62 4.45
N LEU A 111 18.59 -7.11 5.30
CA LEU A 111 18.38 -5.67 5.48
C LEU A 111 19.60 -5.00 6.14
N TRP A 112 20.18 -5.63 7.16
CA TRP A 112 21.40 -5.14 7.80
C TRP A 112 22.55 -5.00 6.80
N LEU A 113 22.81 -6.06 6.02
CA LEU A 113 23.86 -6.02 4.99
C LEU A 113 23.59 -4.95 3.93
N ALA A 114 22.34 -4.74 3.56
CA ALA A 114 21.97 -3.68 2.63
C ALA A 114 22.33 -2.30 3.19
N LEU A 115 21.96 -2.02 4.44
CA LEU A 115 22.16 -0.72 5.08
C LEU A 115 23.62 -0.43 5.44
N VAL A 116 24.39 -1.44 5.89
CA VAL A 116 25.70 -1.23 6.47
C VAL A 116 26.85 -1.60 5.52
N ALA A 117 26.66 -2.65 4.70
CA ALA A 117 27.75 -3.22 3.93
C ALA A 117 27.68 -2.97 2.41
N ARG A 118 26.48 -3.02 1.82
CA ARG A 118 26.31 -3.03 0.35
C ARG A 118 26.16 -1.64 -0.25
N THR A 119 25.86 -0.63 0.57
CA THR A 119 25.60 0.73 0.09
C THR A 119 26.51 1.74 0.78
N PRO A 120 26.80 2.89 0.17
CA PRO A 120 27.42 4.01 0.86
C PRO A 120 26.57 4.44 2.05
N LYS A 121 27.17 5.07 3.06
CA LYS A 121 26.42 5.62 4.20
C LYS A 121 25.45 6.68 3.72
N PRO A 122 24.12 6.48 3.81
CA PRO A 122 23.16 7.48 3.40
C PRO A 122 23.07 8.59 4.44
N ALA A 123 22.79 9.81 4.02
CA ALA A 123 22.46 10.90 4.92
C ALA A 123 21.07 10.69 5.57
N VAL A 124 20.15 10.09 4.80
CA VAL A 124 18.76 9.82 5.20
C VAL A 124 18.38 8.38 4.86
N VAL A 125 17.70 7.72 5.79
CA VAL A 125 17.04 6.44 5.59
C VAL A 125 15.54 6.66 5.73
N LEU A 126 14.78 6.48 4.66
CA LEU A 126 13.32 6.56 4.63
C LEU A 126 12.74 5.14 4.59
N VAL A 127 11.88 4.82 5.54
CA VAL A 127 11.38 3.46 5.75
C VAL A 127 9.87 3.42 5.70
N GLN A 128 9.33 2.53 4.88
CA GLN A 128 7.90 2.21 4.87
C GLN A 128 7.55 1.27 6.03
N THR A 129 6.49 1.56 6.73
CA THR A 129 5.83 0.65 7.67
C THR A 129 4.39 0.40 7.26
N PRO A 130 3.85 -0.82 7.35
CA PRO A 130 4.46 -2.09 7.73
C PRO A 130 5.36 -2.69 6.65
N PRO A 131 6.12 -3.77 6.95
CA PRO A 131 6.19 -4.48 8.23
C PRO A 131 7.12 -3.78 9.24
N ALA A 132 6.74 -3.81 10.54
CA ALA A 132 7.54 -3.23 11.61
C ALA A 132 8.69 -4.15 12.06
N ILE A 133 8.45 -5.47 12.05
CA ILE A 133 9.41 -6.50 12.46
C ILE A 133 9.92 -7.25 11.21
N PRO A 134 11.25 -7.35 11.04
CA PRO A 134 12.36 -6.83 11.85
C PRO A 134 12.74 -5.39 11.53
N THR A 135 12.04 -4.73 10.60
CA THR A 135 12.45 -3.51 9.91
C THR A 135 12.87 -2.38 10.86
N LEU A 136 11.98 -2.00 11.79
CA LEU A 136 12.22 -0.82 12.65
C LEU A 136 13.47 -0.99 13.54
N MET A 137 13.64 -2.16 14.15
CA MET A 137 14.82 -2.45 14.97
C MET A 137 16.10 -2.35 14.14
N VAL A 138 16.12 -3.00 12.99
CA VAL A 138 17.32 -3.06 12.13
C VAL A 138 17.68 -1.67 11.62
N VAL A 139 16.72 -0.89 11.15
CA VAL A 139 17.01 0.46 10.62
C VAL A 139 17.44 1.41 11.71
N GLN A 140 16.88 1.34 12.93
CA GLN A 140 17.33 2.15 14.05
C GLN A 140 18.79 1.85 14.42
N CYS A 141 19.13 0.58 14.60
CA CYS A 141 20.50 0.18 14.90
C CYS A 141 21.46 0.62 13.78
N ALA A 142 21.07 0.43 12.51
CA ALA A 142 21.88 0.85 11.38
C ALA A 142 22.05 2.38 11.33
N CYS A 143 20.99 3.15 11.55
CA CYS A 143 21.04 4.62 11.55
C CYS A 143 21.91 5.16 12.68
N LEU A 144 21.81 4.59 13.88
CA LEU A 144 22.68 4.95 15.01
C LEU A 144 24.16 4.71 14.66
N LEU A 145 24.46 3.56 14.05
CA LEU A 145 25.82 3.20 13.67
C LEU A 145 26.37 4.06 12.54
N THR A 146 25.55 4.32 11.54
CA THR A 146 25.94 5.11 10.36
C THR A 146 25.79 6.61 10.56
N ARG A 147 25.16 7.05 11.66
CA ARG A 147 24.78 8.44 11.93
C ARG A 147 23.87 9.02 10.84
N SER A 148 23.05 8.18 10.22
CA SER A 148 22.04 8.56 9.24
C SER A 148 20.77 9.05 9.94
N ARG A 149 20.06 10.00 9.35
CA ARG A 149 18.74 10.42 9.84
C ARG A 149 17.67 9.40 9.45
N LEU A 150 16.83 9.02 10.40
CA LEU A 150 15.75 8.05 10.19
C LEU A 150 14.42 8.77 9.97
N PHE A 151 13.77 8.46 8.84
CA PHE A 151 12.42 8.91 8.51
C PHE A 151 11.51 7.69 8.39
N LEU A 152 10.42 7.67 9.16
CA LEU A 152 9.42 6.59 9.14
C LEU A 152 8.18 7.06 8.42
N ASP A 153 7.75 6.31 7.42
CA ASP A 153 6.52 6.55 6.66
C ASP A 153 5.45 5.52 7.05
N TRP A 154 4.45 5.98 7.81
CA TRP A 154 3.40 5.17 8.41
C TRP A 154 2.22 5.03 7.46
N HIS A 155 2.12 3.85 6.80
CA HIS A 155 1.00 3.54 5.93
C HIS A 155 -0.12 2.81 6.68
N ASN A 156 0.23 1.95 7.61
CA ASN A 156 -0.67 1.21 8.51
C ASN A 156 0.13 0.74 9.73
N LEU A 157 -0.53 0.03 10.65
CA LEU A 157 0.09 -0.53 11.84
C LEU A 157 0.28 -2.05 11.69
N ALA A 158 1.51 -2.53 11.87
CA ALA A 158 1.82 -3.94 11.66
C ALA A 158 1.08 -4.86 12.63
N TYR A 159 0.93 -4.45 13.90
CA TYR A 159 0.22 -5.25 14.90
C TYR A 159 -1.28 -5.39 14.58
N THR A 160 -1.94 -4.39 13.96
CA THR A 160 -3.35 -4.51 13.58
C THR A 160 -3.53 -5.47 12.40
N LEU A 161 -2.62 -5.47 11.44
CA LEU A 161 -2.60 -6.45 10.36
C LEU A 161 -2.34 -7.88 10.87
N LEU A 162 -1.49 -8.02 11.89
CA LEU A 162 -1.24 -9.29 12.55
C LEU A 162 -2.49 -9.78 13.32
N ALA A 163 -3.21 -8.84 13.94
CA ALA A 163 -4.46 -9.14 14.66
C ALA A 163 -5.56 -9.72 13.75
N LEU A 164 -5.62 -9.30 12.48
CA LEU A 164 -6.55 -9.91 11.51
C LEU A 164 -6.27 -11.40 11.24
N ARG A 165 -5.01 -11.83 11.43
CA ARG A 165 -4.60 -13.23 11.18
C ARG A 165 -4.66 -14.11 12.42
N LEU A 166 -4.28 -13.57 13.58
CA LEU A 166 -4.10 -14.34 14.82
C LEU A 166 -5.18 -14.06 15.87
N GLY A 167 -6.06 -13.10 15.61
CA GLY A 167 -7.01 -12.56 16.57
C GLY A 167 -6.39 -11.46 17.46
N PRO A 168 -7.21 -10.49 17.92
CA PRO A 168 -6.73 -9.31 18.65
C PRO A 168 -6.15 -9.64 20.03
N HIS A 169 -6.53 -10.76 20.63
CA HIS A 169 -6.08 -11.17 21.97
C HIS A 169 -4.79 -12.02 21.95
N SER A 170 -4.24 -12.32 20.78
CA SER A 170 -3.01 -13.12 20.66
C SER A 170 -1.83 -12.46 21.36
N PRO A 171 -1.04 -13.20 22.18
CA PRO A 171 0.19 -12.67 22.77
C PRO A 171 1.18 -12.10 21.74
N LEU A 172 1.25 -12.71 20.55
CA LEU A 172 2.11 -12.25 19.46
C LEU A 172 1.71 -10.86 18.95
N VAL A 173 0.43 -10.53 18.97
CA VAL A 173 -0.07 -9.18 18.60
C VAL A 173 0.40 -8.16 19.64
N ARG A 174 0.33 -8.47 20.94
CA ARG A 174 0.84 -7.58 22.00
C ARG A 174 2.34 -7.37 21.92
N VAL A 175 3.09 -8.44 21.66
CA VAL A 175 4.54 -8.35 21.43
C VAL A 175 4.83 -7.47 20.20
N SER A 176 4.11 -7.69 19.11
CA SER A 176 4.25 -6.88 17.88
C SER A 176 3.97 -5.40 18.14
N GLU A 177 2.88 -5.06 18.84
CA GLU A 177 2.55 -3.68 19.23
C GLU A 177 3.66 -3.06 20.09
N THR A 178 4.17 -3.82 21.07
CA THR A 178 5.23 -3.34 21.97
C THR A 178 6.53 -3.05 21.20
N LEU A 179 6.94 -3.95 20.31
CA LEU A 179 8.13 -3.75 19.49
C LEU A 179 7.96 -2.61 18.48
N GLU A 180 6.80 -2.52 17.83
CA GLU A 180 6.48 -1.45 16.91
C GLU A 180 6.50 -0.08 17.60
N ARG A 181 5.91 0.02 18.80
CA ARG A 181 5.97 1.22 19.65
C ARG A 181 7.37 1.56 20.11
N LEU A 182 8.14 0.55 20.58
CA LEU A 182 9.49 0.76 21.11
C LEU A 182 10.44 1.29 20.03
N PHE A 183 10.47 0.63 18.89
CA PHE A 183 11.36 0.97 17.78
C PHE A 183 10.79 2.04 16.85
N GLY A 184 9.49 2.24 16.81
CA GLY A 184 8.84 3.31 16.05
C GLY A 184 8.87 4.67 16.75
N ARG A 185 9.16 4.72 18.06
CA ARG A 185 9.05 5.95 18.87
C ARG A 185 10.10 7.01 18.51
N HIS A 186 11.30 6.58 18.15
CA HIS A 186 12.44 7.45 17.93
C HIS A 186 12.81 7.48 16.44
N ALA A 187 12.55 8.59 15.79
CA ALA A 187 13.01 8.90 14.45
C ALA A 187 13.23 10.41 14.32
N ASP A 188 14.00 10.85 13.32
CA ASP A 188 14.17 12.28 13.05
C ASP A 188 12.89 12.88 12.47
N ALA A 189 12.15 12.09 11.67
CA ALA A 189 10.85 12.49 11.16
C ALA A 189 9.88 11.31 11.00
N HIS A 190 8.59 11.60 11.15
CA HIS A 190 7.47 10.69 10.92
C HIS A 190 6.52 11.29 9.89
N LEU A 191 6.25 10.53 8.85
CA LEU A 191 5.24 10.84 7.84
C LEU A 191 4.02 9.93 8.08
N PHE A 192 2.83 10.49 7.95
CA PHE A 192 1.58 9.75 8.19
C PHE A 192 0.65 9.91 7.00
N VAL A 193 -0.06 8.85 6.67
CA VAL A 193 -1.07 8.90 5.59
C VAL A 193 -2.32 9.69 6.00
N THR A 194 -2.60 9.79 7.30
CA THR A 194 -3.78 10.51 7.82
C THR A 194 -3.48 11.32 9.07
N GLN A 195 -4.26 12.37 9.29
CA GLN A 195 -4.23 13.16 10.52
C GLN A 195 -4.69 12.34 11.74
N ALA A 196 -5.62 11.39 11.55
CA ALA A 196 -6.08 10.49 12.60
C ALA A 196 -4.93 9.61 13.12
N MET A 197 -4.14 9.03 12.20
CA MET A 197 -2.98 8.21 12.56
C MET A 197 -1.92 9.03 13.28
N LEU A 198 -1.60 10.23 12.80
CA LEU A 198 -0.67 11.13 13.48
C LEU A 198 -1.11 11.39 14.92
N ARG A 199 -2.37 11.85 15.12
CA ARG A 199 -2.90 12.17 16.46
C ARG A 199 -2.88 10.97 17.38
N HIS A 200 -3.27 9.80 16.88
CA HIS A 200 -3.31 8.57 17.66
C HIS A 200 -1.90 8.15 18.12
N LEU A 201 -0.94 8.05 17.19
CA LEU A 201 0.40 7.59 17.51
C LEU A 201 1.19 8.60 18.34
N ALA A 202 1.09 9.89 18.02
CA ALA A 202 1.75 10.95 18.81
C ALA A 202 1.30 10.92 20.27
N LYS A 203 -0.02 10.79 20.52
CA LYS A 203 -0.58 10.74 21.88
C LYS A 203 -0.27 9.41 22.60
N ARG A 204 -0.48 8.26 21.92
CA ARG A 204 -0.40 6.93 22.56
C ARG A 204 1.04 6.44 22.72
N TRP A 205 1.90 6.72 21.75
CA TRP A 205 3.27 6.22 21.73
C TRP A 205 4.31 7.26 22.12
N HIS A 206 3.91 8.51 22.30
CA HIS A 206 4.80 9.63 22.63
C HIS A 206 5.97 9.71 21.65
N LEU A 207 5.65 9.76 20.35
CA LEU A 207 6.65 9.82 19.28
C LEU A 207 7.56 11.04 19.42
N ARG A 208 8.82 10.89 19.04
CA ARG A 208 9.84 11.95 19.03
C ARG A 208 10.30 12.20 17.61
N GLY A 209 10.61 13.46 17.31
CA GLY A 209 11.02 13.93 16.00
C GLY A 209 9.98 14.80 15.33
N ALA A 210 10.27 15.26 14.11
CA ALA A 210 9.32 16.04 13.31
C ALA A 210 8.16 15.15 12.83
N MET A 211 6.94 15.69 12.77
CA MET A 211 5.75 14.94 12.37
C MET A 211 5.00 15.69 11.27
N ALA A 212 4.67 15.00 10.20
CA ALA A 212 3.90 15.60 9.11
C ALA A 212 2.88 14.59 8.54
N VAL A 213 1.72 15.10 8.14
CA VAL A 213 0.76 14.34 7.35
C VAL A 213 1.06 14.54 5.88
N LEU A 214 1.23 13.45 5.18
CA LEU A 214 1.38 13.43 3.73
C LEU A 214 0.35 12.46 3.18
N HIS A 215 -0.77 12.98 2.69
CA HIS A 215 -1.82 12.16 2.10
C HIS A 215 -1.36 11.49 0.82
N ASP A 216 -1.88 10.30 0.56
CA ASP A 216 -1.66 9.64 -0.71
C ASP A 216 -2.23 10.48 -1.85
N ARG A 217 -1.52 10.51 -2.97
CA ARG A 217 -1.93 11.22 -4.19
C ARG A 217 -1.92 10.28 -5.38
N PRO A 218 -2.85 10.46 -6.32
CA PRO A 218 -2.84 9.70 -7.55
C PRO A 218 -1.64 10.10 -8.43
N PRO A 219 -1.15 9.19 -9.28
CA PRO A 219 -0.22 9.52 -10.35
C PRO A 219 -0.78 10.57 -11.31
N ALA A 220 0.08 11.34 -11.97
CA ALA A 220 -0.34 12.40 -12.90
C ALA A 220 -1.19 11.91 -14.08
N HIS A 221 -1.05 10.65 -14.48
CA HIS A 221 -1.87 10.06 -15.55
C HIS A 221 -3.28 9.67 -15.10
N PHE A 222 -3.57 9.76 -13.80
CA PHE A 222 -4.93 9.70 -13.29
C PHE A 222 -5.49 11.12 -13.23
N HIS A 223 -6.34 11.46 -14.14
CA HIS A 223 -7.02 12.76 -14.21
C HIS A 223 -8.44 12.59 -14.77
N ARG A 224 -9.29 13.55 -14.50
CA ARG A 224 -10.64 13.56 -15.06
C ARG A 224 -10.56 13.65 -16.58
N LEU A 225 -11.32 12.83 -17.28
CA LEU A 225 -11.41 12.89 -18.73
C LEU A 225 -12.32 14.03 -19.18
N SER A 226 -12.03 14.59 -20.37
CA SER A 226 -12.97 15.42 -21.09
C SER A 226 -14.17 14.57 -21.54
N GLU A 227 -15.31 15.19 -21.84
CA GLU A 227 -16.49 14.47 -22.36
C GLU A 227 -16.17 13.72 -23.66
N ALA A 228 -15.38 14.32 -24.54
CA ALA A 228 -14.95 13.72 -25.80
C ALA A 228 -14.07 12.48 -25.58
N ASP A 229 -13.08 12.57 -24.67
CA ASP A 229 -12.20 11.45 -24.34
C ASP A 229 -12.96 10.33 -23.62
N ALA A 230 -13.88 10.68 -22.73
CA ALA A 230 -14.74 9.71 -22.06
C ALA A 230 -15.65 8.98 -23.06
N LYS A 231 -16.23 9.70 -24.03
CA LYS A 231 -17.01 9.07 -25.10
C LYS A 231 -16.16 8.12 -25.93
N ALA A 232 -15.01 8.56 -26.43
CA ALA A 232 -14.08 7.71 -27.19
C ALA A 232 -13.61 6.46 -26.42
N PHE A 233 -13.42 6.61 -25.10
CA PHE A 233 -13.11 5.48 -24.23
C PHE A 233 -14.27 4.47 -24.17
N PHE A 234 -15.52 4.93 -23.98
CA PHE A 234 -16.68 4.04 -23.91
C PHE A 234 -17.06 3.44 -25.26
N ASP A 235 -16.84 4.13 -26.36
CA ASP A 235 -17.04 3.56 -27.71
C ASP A 235 -16.15 2.31 -27.91
N ARG A 236 -14.95 2.31 -27.31
CA ARG A 236 -14.01 1.19 -27.41
C ARG A 236 -14.23 0.11 -26.35
N VAL A 237 -14.48 0.47 -25.11
CA VAL A 237 -14.46 -0.45 -23.95
C VAL A 237 -15.87 -0.71 -23.41
N GLY A 238 -16.82 0.12 -23.73
CA GLY A 238 -18.21 0.07 -23.24
C GLY A 238 -18.91 -1.27 -23.45
N PRO A 239 -18.79 -1.95 -24.62
CA PRO A 239 -19.38 -3.28 -24.81
C PRO A 239 -18.89 -4.30 -23.78
N MET A 240 -17.59 -4.28 -23.44
CA MET A 240 -16.99 -5.17 -22.43
C MET A 240 -17.46 -4.84 -21.01
N LEU A 241 -17.82 -3.58 -20.75
CA LEU A 241 -18.25 -3.12 -19.43
C LEU A 241 -19.77 -3.20 -19.23
N CYS A 242 -20.53 -3.74 -20.19
CA CYS A 242 -22.01 -3.62 -20.24
C CYS A 242 -22.48 -2.15 -20.09
N ALA A 243 -21.60 -1.23 -20.47
CA ALA A 243 -21.76 0.22 -20.33
C ALA A 243 -21.76 0.90 -21.73
N GLY A 244 -22.16 0.21 -22.80
CA GLY A 244 -22.18 0.69 -24.18
C GLY A 244 -22.78 2.08 -24.30
N ASP A 245 -23.87 2.28 -24.97
CA ASP A 245 -24.56 3.57 -24.92
C ASP A 245 -25.14 3.79 -23.51
N ARG A 246 -24.54 4.71 -22.76
CA ARG A 246 -24.96 5.04 -21.39
C ARG A 246 -26.31 5.79 -21.37
N GLY A 247 -26.73 6.33 -22.51
CA GLY A 247 -28.02 7.06 -22.60
C GLY A 247 -28.21 8.13 -21.50
N GLY A 248 -27.11 8.76 -21.05
CA GLY A 248 -27.14 9.70 -19.93
C GLY A 248 -27.09 9.04 -18.53
N ALA A 249 -26.88 7.73 -18.39
CA ALA A 249 -26.73 7.05 -17.10
C ALA A 249 -25.50 7.55 -16.33
N ALA A 250 -25.63 7.63 -15.00
CA ALA A 250 -24.52 7.91 -14.11
C ALA A 250 -23.57 6.70 -14.02
N LEU A 251 -22.28 6.94 -13.91
CA LEU A 251 -21.26 5.91 -13.77
C LEU A 251 -20.67 5.91 -12.35
N ALA A 252 -20.87 4.82 -11.63
CA ALA A 252 -20.21 4.57 -10.37
C ALA A 252 -19.12 3.51 -10.56
N VAL A 253 -17.93 3.75 -9.98
CA VAL A 253 -16.80 2.82 -10.09
C VAL A 253 -16.30 2.45 -8.71
N THR A 254 -16.05 1.16 -8.50
CA THR A 254 -15.34 0.65 -7.31
C THR A 254 -14.21 -0.28 -7.72
N SER A 255 -13.13 -0.24 -6.95
CA SER A 255 -11.99 -1.13 -7.13
C SER A 255 -11.86 -2.04 -5.93
N THR A 256 -11.80 -3.35 -6.18
CA THR A 256 -11.79 -4.36 -5.13
C THR A 256 -10.66 -5.36 -5.33
N SER A 257 -10.16 -5.90 -4.23
CA SER A 257 -9.29 -7.07 -4.20
C SER A 257 -10.10 -8.37 -4.04
N TRP A 258 -11.42 -8.28 -3.99
CA TRP A 258 -12.35 -9.39 -3.76
C TRP A 258 -11.97 -10.23 -2.54
N THR A 259 -11.66 -9.53 -1.44
CA THR A 259 -11.28 -10.09 -0.14
C THR A 259 -12.36 -9.81 0.91
N PRO A 260 -12.42 -10.55 2.02
CA PRO A 260 -13.47 -10.42 3.03
C PRO A 260 -13.52 -9.06 3.75
N ASP A 261 -12.46 -8.25 3.66
CA ASP A 261 -12.38 -6.90 4.23
C ASP A 261 -13.15 -5.85 3.43
N GLU A 262 -13.67 -6.22 2.25
CA GLU A 262 -14.49 -5.36 1.41
C GLU A 262 -15.94 -5.85 1.37
N ASN A 263 -16.86 -5.08 1.95
CA ASN A 263 -18.27 -5.49 2.07
C ASN A 263 -19.05 -5.24 0.78
N MET A 264 -18.89 -6.15 -0.19
CA MET A 264 -19.58 -6.07 -1.48
C MET A 264 -21.11 -6.29 -1.37
N HIS A 265 -21.60 -6.93 -0.28
CA HIS A 265 -23.04 -7.08 -0.04
C HIS A 265 -23.70 -5.72 0.18
N LEU A 266 -23.03 -4.82 0.91
CA LEU A 266 -23.53 -3.45 1.12
C LEU A 266 -23.69 -2.69 -0.19
N LEU A 267 -22.80 -2.90 -1.18
CA LEU A 267 -22.92 -2.31 -2.49
C LEU A 267 -24.18 -2.80 -3.22
N LEU A 268 -24.43 -4.11 -3.18
CA LEU A 268 -25.60 -4.71 -3.83
C LEU A 268 -26.92 -4.31 -3.17
N GLU A 269 -26.92 -4.14 -1.85
CA GLU A 269 -28.07 -3.62 -1.12
C GLU A 269 -28.36 -2.16 -1.49
N ALA A 270 -27.33 -1.31 -1.49
CA ALA A 270 -27.48 0.08 -1.91
C ALA A 270 -27.95 0.19 -3.37
N ALA A 271 -27.46 -0.66 -4.25
CA ALA A 271 -27.87 -0.73 -5.65
C ALA A 271 -29.33 -1.19 -5.80
N SER A 272 -29.80 -2.15 -4.98
CA SER A 272 -31.20 -2.58 -4.93
C SER A 272 -32.13 -1.45 -4.49
N MET A 273 -31.75 -0.74 -3.43
CA MET A 273 -32.52 0.43 -2.96
C MET A 273 -32.60 1.54 -4.01
N TYR A 274 -31.52 1.72 -4.79
CA TYR A 274 -31.52 2.69 -5.89
C TYR A 274 -32.47 2.25 -7.01
N GLU A 275 -32.45 0.96 -7.40
CA GLU A 275 -33.36 0.39 -8.40
C GLU A 275 -34.82 0.60 -8.00
N GLU A 276 -35.19 0.24 -6.76
CA GLU A 276 -36.55 0.41 -6.24
C GLU A 276 -37.00 1.87 -6.31
N ARG A 277 -36.15 2.82 -5.93
CA ARG A 277 -36.46 4.24 -6.01
C ARG A 277 -36.58 4.74 -7.46
N ALA A 278 -35.69 4.27 -8.33
CA ALA A 278 -35.73 4.66 -9.75
C ALA A 278 -36.94 4.16 -10.47
N CYS A 279 -37.60 3.11 -9.99
CA CYS A 279 -38.91 2.67 -10.50
C CYS A 279 -40.08 3.62 -10.16
N THR A 280 -39.94 4.41 -9.09
CA THR A 280 -41.01 5.30 -8.58
C THR A 280 -40.72 6.78 -8.77
N MET A 281 -39.43 7.15 -8.98
CA MET A 281 -38.97 8.52 -9.11
C MET A 281 -38.16 8.68 -10.42
N PRO A 282 -38.14 9.86 -11.04
CA PRO A 282 -37.38 10.11 -12.26
C PRO A 282 -35.90 10.26 -11.96
N LEU A 283 -35.26 9.17 -11.53
CA LEU A 283 -33.79 9.12 -11.29
C LEU A 283 -33.05 8.73 -12.56
N ARG A 284 -31.81 9.19 -12.69
CA ARG A 284 -30.91 8.76 -13.77
C ARG A 284 -30.64 7.27 -13.65
N SER A 285 -30.56 6.54 -14.76
CA SER A 285 -30.06 5.18 -14.73
C SER A 285 -28.63 5.15 -14.18
N LEU A 286 -28.22 4.05 -13.53
CA LEU A 286 -26.94 3.89 -12.87
C LEU A 286 -26.17 2.69 -13.44
N VAL A 287 -24.95 2.90 -13.84
CA VAL A 287 -24.01 1.85 -14.22
C VAL A 287 -22.94 1.73 -13.13
N ILE A 288 -22.82 0.56 -12.52
CA ILE A 288 -21.80 0.27 -11.52
C ILE A 288 -20.77 -0.65 -12.14
N VAL A 289 -19.52 -0.20 -12.22
CA VAL A 289 -18.38 -1.00 -12.69
C VAL A 289 -17.50 -1.38 -11.52
N ILE A 290 -17.35 -2.68 -11.28
CA ILE A 290 -16.54 -3.24 -10.22
C ILE A 290 -15.24 -3.77 -10.84
N THR A 291 -14.10 -3.15 -10.51
CA THR A 291 -12.81 -3.56 -11.07
C THR A 291 -11.98 -4.32 -10.05
N GLY A 292 -11.24 -5.33 -10.50
CA GLY A 292 -10.29 -6.04 -9.65
C GLY A 292 -10.18 -7.53 -9.91
N LYS A 293 -9.18 -8.13 -9.26
CA LYS A 293 -8.96 -9.59 -9.22
C LYS A 293 -8.88 -10.05 -7.77
N GLY A 294 -9.41 -11.24 -7.48
CA GLY A 294 -9.31 -11.83 -6.17
C GLY A 294 -10.15 -13.09 -5.98
N PRO A 295 -10.00 -13.75 -4.83
CA PRO A 295 -10.52 -15.09 -4.60
C PRO A 295 -12.05 -15.17 -4.56
N LEU A 296 -12.74 -14.10 -4.15
CA LEU A 296 -14.20 -14.10 -4.00
C LEU A 296 -14.95 -13.61 -5.25
N ARG A 297 -14.23 -13.26 -6.33
CA ARG A 297 -14.81 -12.68 -7.53
C ARG A 297 -15.96 -13.56 -8.12
N GLU A 298 -15.70 -14.83 -8.36
CA GLU A 298 -16.67 -15.73 -8.98
C GLU A 298 -17.96 -15.91 -8.16
N ILE A 299 -17.80 -15.92 -6.82
CA ILE A 299 -18.94 -16.04 -5.92
C ILE A 299 -19.83 -14.80 -6.05
N PHE A 300 -19.21 -13.61 -5.99
CA PHE A 300 -19.93 -12.35 -6.12
C PHE A 300 -20.54 -12.13 -7.51
N GLU A 301 -19.87 -12.53 -8.59
CA GLU A 301 -20.42 -12.44 -9.94
C GLU A 301 -21.68 -13.29 -10.12
N ARG A 302 -21.76 -14.45 -9.46
CA ARG A 302 -22.99 -15.25 -9.41
C ARG A 302 -24.11 -14.52 -8.68
N THR A 303 -23.80 -13.96 -7.51
CA THR A 303 -24.76 -13.18 -6.70
C THR A 303 -25.24 -11.94 -7.47
N ILE A 304 -24.35 -11.22 -8.14
CA ILE A 304 -24.69 -10.07 -8.97
C ILE A 304 -25.70 -10.50 -10.04
N ARG A 305 -25.36 -11.51 -10.85
CA ARG A 305 -26.26 -12.01 -11.92
C ARG A 305 -27.64 -12.38 -11.40
N GLN A 306 -27.73 -13.09 -10.28
CA GLN A 306 -29.00 -13.49 -9.68
C GLN A 306 -29.84 -12.29 -9.25
N ARG A 307 -29.22 -11.30 -8.55
CA ARG A 307 -29.94 -10.14 -8.02
C ARG A 307 -30.34 -9.12 -9.09
N THR A 308 -29.50 -8.92 -10.10
CA THR A 308 -29.68 -7.84 -11.08
C THR A 308 -30.52 -8.27 -12.30
N GLN A 309 -30.95 -9.53 -12.38
CA GLN A 309 -31.67 -10.07 -13.55
C GLN A 309 -32.97 -9.31 -13.89
N ALA A 310 -33.68 -8.82 -12.88
CA ALA A 310 -34.93 -8.09 -13.03
C ALA A 310 -34.76 -6.54 -13.03
N TRP A 311 -33.55 -6.04 -12.82
CA TRP A 311 -33.29 -4.59 -12.72
C TRP A 311 -33.36 -3.91 -14.10
N LYS A 312 -33.96 -2.72 -14.16
CA LYS A 312 -34.13 -1.92 -15.35
C LYS A 312 -33.30 -0.64 -15.36
N HIS A 313 -33.10 -0.06 -14.20
CA HIS A 313 -32.43 1.24 -14.01
C HIS A 313 -30.98 1.12 -13.57
N VAL A 314 -30.62 0.02 -12.88
CA VAL A 314 -29.27 -0.24 -12.42
C VAL A 314 -28.63 -1.40 -13.16
N ARG A 315 -27.45 -1.18 -13.71
CA ARG A 315 -26.61 -2.21 -14.35
C ARG A 315 -25.33 -2.38 -13.55
N VAL A 316 -24.94 -3.61 -13.22
CA VAL A 316 -23.71 -3.93 -12.49
C VAL A 316 -22.85 -4.83 -13.35
N SER A 317 -21.63 -4.43 -13.56
CA SER A 317 -20.65 -5.22 -14.32
C SER A 317 -19.32 -5.35 -13.56
N THR A 318 -18.59 -6.43 -13.84
CA THR A 318 -17.25 -6.65 -13.32
C THR A 318 -16.24 -6.62 -14.46
N ALA A 319 -15.10 -5.97 -14.24
CA ALA A 319 -14.08 -5.86 -15.27
C ALA A 319 -12.67 -5.96 -14.70
N TRP A 320 -11.75 -6.41 -15.55
CA TRP A 320 -10.33 -6.25 -15.34
C TRP A 320 -9.76 -5.48 -16.54
N LEU A 321 -9.28 -4.29 -16.25
CA LEU A 321 -8.77 -3.37 -17.26
C LEU A 321 -7.25 -3.38 -17.33
N SER A 322 -6.73 -2.94 -18.47
CA SER A 322 -5.30 -2.67 -18.62
C SER A 322 -4.84 -1.55 -17.70
N ALA A 323 -3.52 -1.42 -17.51
CA ALA A 323 -2.94 -0.32 -16.74
C ALA A 323 -3.25 1.06 -17.33
N ASP A 324 -3.48 1.14 -18.65
CA ASP A 324 -3.81 2.38 -19.35
C ASP A 324 -5.31 2.70 -19.32
N ASP A 325 -6.18 1.68 -19.30
CA ASP A 325 -7.63 1.85 -19.33
C ASP A 325 -8.21 2.10 -17.93
N TYR A 326 -7.60 1.57 -16.89
CA TYR A 326 -8.08 1.75 -15.52
C TYR A 326 -8.11 3.23 -15.08
N PRO A 327 -7.06 4.05 -15.32
CA PRO A 327 -7.11 5.48 -15.06
C PRO A 327 -8.20 6.20 -15.85
N ARG A 328 -8.43 5.80 -17.10
CA ARG A 328 -9.49 6.38 -17.95
C ARG A 328 -10.88 6.07 -17.43
N LEU A 329 -11.13 4.82 -16.99
CA LEU A 329 -12.39 4.47 -16.36
C LEU A 329 -12.67 5.35 -15.12
N LEU A 330 -11.68 5.51 -14.23
CA LEU A 330 -11.80 6.37 -13.07
C LEU A 330 -11.99 7.84 -13.44
N GLY A 331 -11.25 8.33 -14.45
CA GLY A 331 -11.37 9.71 -14.94
C GLY A 331 -12.71 10.03 -15.63
N ALA A 332 -13.45 9.00 -16.08
CA ALA A 332 -14.77 9.11 -16.67
C ALA A 332 -15.91 8.85 -15.67
N ALA A 333 -15.62 8.46 -14.44
CA ALA A 333 -16.60 8.13 -13.42
C ALA A 333 -17.27 9.40 -12.86
N ASP A 334 -18.57 9.32 -12.60
CA ASP A 334 -19.31 10.36 -11.90
C ASP A 334 -19.16 10.19 -10.38
N VAL A 335 -19.06 8.95 -9.89
CA VAL A 335 -18.91 8.61 -8.46
C VAL A 335 -17.91 7.47 -8.28
N GLY A 336 -17.01 7.63 -7.34
CA GLY A 336 -16.14 6.56 -6.85
C GLY A 336 -16.70 5.97 -5.56
N ILE A 337 -16.69 4.64 -5.44
CA ILE A 337 -17.18 3.92 -4.25
C ILE A 337 -15.99 3.20 -3.58
N SER A 338 -15.81 3.43 -2.29
CA SER A 338 -14.82 2.72 -1.47
C SER A 338 -15.52 1.96 -0.35
N LEU A 339 -15.34 0.64 -0.33
CA LEU A 339 -15.95 -0.28 0.63
C LEU A 339 -14.89 -0.92 1.55
N HIS A 340 -13.66 -0.43 1.48
CA HIS A 340 -12.57 -0.97 2.28
C HIS A 340 -12.74 -0.63 3.76
N SER A 341 -12.53 -1.64 4.60
CA SER A 341 -12.47 -1.48 6.05
C SER A 341 -11.02 -1.48 6.51
N SER A 342 -10.58 -0.40 7.15
CA SER A 342 -9.23 -0.29 7.70
C SER A 342 -9.05 -1.21 8.90
N SER A 343 -7.92 -1.94 8.97
CA SER A 343 -7.57 -2.81 10.10
C SER A 343 -7.29 -2.03 11.39
N SER A 344 -6.82 -0.81 11.26
CA SER A 344 -6.51 0.09 12.39
C SER A 344 -7.61 1.12 12.66
N GLY A 345 -8.49 1.37 11.68
CA GLY A 345 -9.41 2.51 11.70
C GLY A 345 -8.74 3.88 11.55
N LEU A 346 -7.43 3.89 11.24
CA LEU A 346 -6.62 5.11 11.23
C LEU A 346 -6.03 5.44 9.86
N ASP A 347 -5.95 4.47 8.96
CA ASP A 347 -5.49 4.61 7.58
C ASP A 347 -6.67 4.72 6.62
N LEU A 348 -6.39 5.24 5.44
CA LEU A 348 -7.29 5.24 4.30
C LEU A 348 -6.68 4.40 3.19
N PRO A 349 -7.49 3.64 2.44
CA PRO A 349 -6.98 2.85 1.34
C PRO A 349 -6.43 3.79 0.25
N MET A 350 -5.30 3.44 -0.35
CA MET A 350 -4.71 4.19 -1.47
C MET A 350 -5.70 4.36 -2.64
N LYS A 351 -6.64 3.42 -2.81
CA LYS A 351 -7.72 3.49 -3.80
C LYS A 351 -8.57 4.75 -3.66
N LEU A 352 -8.71 5.28 -2.43
CA LEU A 352 -9.48 6.49 -2.19
C LEU A 352 -8.83 7.71 -2.85
N SER A 353 -7.51 7.81 -2.85
CA SER A 353 -6.81 8.90 -3.54
C SER A 353 -7.07 8.89 -5.05
N LEU A 354 -7.26 7.69 -5.65
CA LEU A 354 -7.59 7.55 -7.07
C LEU A 354 -9.04 7.96 -7.35
N ILE A 355 -9.95 7.71 -6.42
CA ILE A 355 -11.38 8.05 -6.54
C ILE A 355 -11.61 9.56 -6.49
N HIS A 356 -10.79 10.32 -5.76
CA HIS A 356 -10.85 11.80 -5.73
C HIS A 356 -10.75 12.47 -7.10
N ILE A 357 -10.28 11.77 -8.12
CA ILE A 357 -10.25 12.25 -9.50
C ILE A 357 -11.65 12.48 -10.06
N SER A 358 -12.62 11.68 -9.61
CA SER A 358 -14.01 11.76 -10.02
C SER A 358 -14.76 12.93 -9.36
N GLU A 359 -14.24 13.49 -8.26
CA GLU A 359 -14.87 14.60 -7.58
C GLU A 359 -14.65 15.90 -8.35
N PRO A 360 -15.71 16.75 -8.49
CA PRO A 360 -15.53 18.11 -8.99
C PRO A 360 -14.55 18.82 -8.06
N THR A 361 -13.48 19.36 -8.60
CA THR A 361 -12.48 20.15 -7.86
C THR A 361 -13.16 21.29 -7.15
N ARG A 362 -13.43 21.13 -5.85
CA ARG A 362 -13.65 22.28 -4.99
C ARG A 362 -12.27 22.86 -4.66
N PRO A 363 -12.01 24.13 -4.94
CA PRO A 363 -10.80 24.76 -4.45
C PRO A 363 -10.81 24.70 -2.92
N TYR A 364 -9.75 24.16 -2.33
CA TYR A 364 -9.51 24.23 -0.90
C TYR A 364 -9.17 25.65 -0.51
#